data_6fb59c0ed51315c578e481b0ebf2c46e
#
_entry.id   6fb59c0ed51315c578e481b0ebf2c46e
#
_cell.length_a   1.000
_cell.length_b   1.000
_cell.length_c   1.000
_cell.angle_alpha   90.00
_cell.angle_beta   90.00
_cell.angle_gamma   90.00
#
_symmetry.space_group_name_H-M   'P 1'
#
loop_
_entity.id
_entity.type
_entity.pdbx_description
1 polymer ?
#
loop_
_entity_poly.entity_id
_entity_poly.type
_entity_poly.pdbx_seq_one_letter_code
_entity_poly.pdbx_strand_id
1 'polypeptide(L)'
;MDMSTRIGFVYFGTYPDIRVVKMTDTLAKAGFEVFVLARNIKGVTEPCTSHPYAASRSVEQAEWRRRLHLRRVLDSAAERWRAPLTLPYHVNPIWGRAIRDLVVKDGCGLLIVRDMPLMLAATAVGRRYGVPVIFDMAENYPAVISEWRKWEGRGRAFINFFVRNIAIAKMVERAAIRAADRILVVVPEHIERVSRLRGTVEGIEVVENTPVLEELDALYALYQNLPDWQPCEPPVEVVYGGNVHFYRGMDTLLQAAAILKARGEDGIRWTVVGTGKVATQLLAMAEGLGVTDTVRFMGWQPDLMAFVYRAHVGYDGSHASEHTHVTMPNKVYDYMAFRKPVLVSDCRPMKRLVETHRCGLVFRSQDAEDLVEKVLQLRDRALRAEMGANGRKAVEERYHWGVDGKRLIEVVQSAFAQSGNP
;
A
#
# COMPACT_ATOMS: atom_id res chain seq x y z
N MET A 1 19.75 -11.65 -28.26
CA MET A 1 19.63 -11.06 -26.91
C MET A 1 18.68 -11.94 -26.14
N ASP A 2 19.08 -12.42 -24.99
CA ASP A 2 18.26 -13.29 -24.15
C ASP A 2 17.09 -12.51 -23.56
N MET A 3 15.89 -12.73 -24.10
CA MET A 3 14.65 -12.08 -23.65
C MET A 3 14.15 -12.63 -22.29
N SER A 4 14.69 -13.78 -21.85
CA SER A 4 14.27 -14.47 -20.62
C SER A 4 14.67 -13.75 -19.33
N THR A 5 15.51 -12.71 -19.43
CA THR A 5 16.00 -11.95 -18.27
C THR A 5 15.50 -10.50 -18.20
N ARG A 6 14.70 -10.05 -19.18
CA ARG A 6 14.24 -8.65 -19.28
C ARG A 6 12.76 -8.52 -18.95
N ILE A 7 12.46 -7.65 -17.99
CA ILE A 7 11.10 -7.41 -17.48
C ILE A 7 10.71 -5.95 -17.71
N GLY A 8 9.56 -5.75 -18.36
CA GLY A 8 8.92 -4.44 -18.46
C GLY A 8 7.94 -4.23 -17.30
N PHE A 9 8.21 -3.30 -16.39
CA PHE A 9 7.31 -2.92 -15.31
C PHE A 9 6.50 -1.69 -15.71
N VAL A 10 5.18 -1.82 -15.81
CA VAL A 10 4.29 -0.77 -16.31
C VAL A 10 3.46 -0.21 -15.16
N TYR A 11 3.59 1.09 -14.89
CA TYR A 11 2.94 1.77 -13.79
C TYR A 11 2.27 3.10 -14.21
N PHE A 12 0.97 3.23 -13.97
CA PHE A 12 0.21 4.46 -14.29
C PHE A 12 0.38 5.58 -13.26
N GLY A 13 1.25 5.46 -12.30
CA GLY A 13 1.48 6.43 -11.24
C GLY A 13 2.79 7.21 -11.39
N THR A 14 3.21 7.77 -10.27
CA THR A 14 4.51 8.43 -10.10
C THR A 14 5.49 7.47 -9.45
N TYR A 15 6.63 7.25 -10.10
CA TYR A 15 7.75 6.53 -9.49
C TYR A 15 8.64 7.53 -8.72
N PRO A 16 9.16 7.21 -7.54
CA PRO A 16 9.04 5.94 -6.82
C PRO A 16 7.69 5.77 -6.09
N ASP A 17 7.19 4.53 -6.09
CA ASP A 17 6.11 4.03 -5.25
C ASP A 17 6.66 2.89 -4.39
N ILE A 18 6.29 2.79 -3.12
CA ILE A 18 6.89 1.85 -2.17
C ILE A 18 6.85 0.40 -2.66
N ARG A 19 5.69 -0.05 -3.20
CA ARG A 19 5.56 -1.42 -3.71
C ARG A 19 6.34 -1.62 -5.00
N VAL A 20 6.24 -0.67 -5.94
CA VAL A 20 6.95 -0.74 -7.21
C VAL A 20 8.46 -0.81 -6.99
N VAL A 21 9.00 0.03 -6.09
CA VAL A 21 10.41 0.03 -5.72
C VAL A 21 10.83 -1.33 -5.16
N LYS A 22 10.10 -1.86 -4.17
CA LYS A 22 10.42 -3.18 -3.59
C LYS A 22 10.42 -4.30 -4.64
N MET A 23 9.42 -4.33 -5.51
CA MET A 23 9.31 -5.35 -6.56
C MET A 23 10.46 -5.23 -7.57
N THR A 24 10.71 -4.02 -8.08
CA THR A 24 11.75 -3.79 -9.10
C THR A 24 13.15 -4.02 -8.55
N ASP A 25 13.42 -3.61 -7.32
CA ASP A 25 14.69 -3.85 -6.64
C ASP A 25 14.94 -5.34 -6.41
N THR A 26 13.90 -6.06 -5.98
CA THR A 26 13.97 -7.51 -5.76
C THR A 26 14.29 -8.26 -7.05
N LEU A 27 13.61 -7.92 -8.14
CA LEU A 27 13.85 -8.55 -9.44
C LEU A 27 15.23 -8.19 -9.99
N ALA A 28 15.67 -6.93 -9.85
CA ALA A 28 17.00 -6.53 -10.28
C ALA A 28 18.10 -7.22 -9.49
N LYS A 29 17.93 -7.39 -8.16
CA LYS A 29 18.86 -8.19 -7.31
C LYS A 29 18.87 -9.66 -7.67
N ALA A 30 17.76 -10.22 -8.11
CA ALA A 30 17.65 -11.59 -8.59
C ALA A 30 18.26 -11.81 -9.98
N GLY A 31 18.81 -10.77 -10.60
CA GLY A 31 19.54 -10.87 -11.88
C GLY A 31 18.76 -10.42 -13.10
N PHE A 32 17.47 -10.05 -12.96
CA PHE A 32 16.69 -9.55 -14.06
C PHE A 32 17.08 -8.10 -14.43
N GLU A 33 17.00 -7.77 -15.72
CA GLU A 33 17.08 -6.39 -16.20
C GLU A 33 15.67 -5.79 -16.25
N VAL A 34 15.40 -4.77 -15.43
CA VAL A 34 14.04 -4.24 -15.20
C VAL A 34 13.87 -2.87 -15.83
N PHE A 35 12.91 -2.73 -16.71
CA PHE A 35 12.55 -1.49 -17.41
C PHE A 35 11.24 -0.94 -16.81
N VAL A 36 11.33 0.16 -16.06
CA VAL A 36 10.15 0.78 -15.43
C VAL A 36 9.58 1.87 -16.32
N LEU A 37 8.37 1.68 -16.77
CA LEU A 37 7.58 2.65 -17.52
C LEU A 37 6.55 3.30 -16.60
N ALA A 38 6.75 4.56 -16.23
CA ALA A 38 5.87 5.29 -15.34
C ALA A 38 5.32 6.58 -15.98
N ARG A 39 4.14 7.02 -15.51
CA ARG A 39 3.56 8.31 -15.94
C ARG A 39 4.46 9.48 -15.56
N ASN A 40 5.04 9.43 -14.38
CA ASN A 40 5.93 10.45 -13.86
C ASN A 40 7.06 9.82 -13.05
N ILE A 41 8.22 10.48 -13.04
CA ILE A 41 9.39 10.06 -12.27
C ILE A 41 9.88 11.27 -11.50
N LYS A 42 10.00 11.14 -10.18
CA LYS A 42 10.45 12.21 -9.28
C LYS A 42 11.70 11.76 -8.52
N GLY A 43 12.64 12.66 -8.34
CA GLY A 43 13.72 12.54 -7.34
C GLY A 43 14.70 11.37 -7.51
N VAL A 44 14.90 10.85 -8.75
CA VAL A 44 15.79 9.70 -8.97
C VAL A 44 17.26 10.11 -9.09
N THR A 45 17.55 11.41 -9.20
CA THR A 45 18.91 11.94 -9.42
C THR A 45 19.67 12.28 -8.14
N GLU A 46 18.99 12.32 -6.98
CA GLU A 46 19.67 12.55 -5.70
C GLU A 46 19.21 11.53 -4.66
N PRO A 47 20.14 10.94 -3.87
CA PRO A 47 19.76 10.19 -2.70
C PRO A 47 18.96 11.13 -1.80
N CYS A 48 17.81 10.65 -1.28
CA CYS A 48 17.00 11.41 -0.33
C CYS A 48 17.83 11.63 0.95
N THR A 49 18.55 12.77 1.00
CA THR A 49 19.48 13.12 2.08
C THR A 49 18.79 13.48 3.39
N SER A 50 17.45 13.48 3.42
CA SER A 50 16.66 13.80 4.61
C SER A 50 16.52 12.64 5.61
N HIS A 51 16.99 11.42 5.27
CA HIS A 51 16.98 10.30 6.20
C HIS A 51 18.42 9.84 6.45
N PRO A 52 18.91 9.84 7.71
CA PRO A 52 20.26 9.38 8.05
C PRO A 52 20.51 7.92 7.62
N TYR A 53 19.44 7.14 7.40
CA TYR A 53 19.47 5.77 6.89
C TYR A 53 19.78 5.68 5.39
N ALA A 54 19.43 6.69 4.60
CA ALA A 54 19.72 6.70 3.17
C ALA A 54 21.21 6.90 2.85
N ALA A 55 21.94 7.54 3.75
CA ALA A 55 23.37 7.83 3.57
C ALA A 55 24.28 6.60 3.75
N SER A 56 23.89 5.61 4.56
CA SER A 56 24.69 4.41 4.82
C SER A 56 24.62 3.35 3.70
N ARG A 57 23.65 3.45 2.80
CA ARG A 57 23.41 2.50 1.68
C ARG A 57 24.18 2.81 0.39
N SER A 58 24.98 3.85 0.34
CA SER A 58 25.47 4.40 -0.93
C SER A 58 26.52 3.59 -1.67
N VAL A 59 27.21 2.65 -1.05
CA VAL A 59 28.36 1.93 -1.63
C VAL A 59 27.99 0.57 -2.23
N GLU A 60 27.15 -0.24 -1.58
CA GLU A 60 26.72 -1.55 -2.10
C GLU A 60 25.64 -1.49 -3.19
N GLN A 61 24.95 -0.39 -3.30
CA GLN A 61 23.78 -0.22 -4.18
C GLN A 61 24.14 0.02 -5.66
N ALA A 62 25.42 0.12 -6.03
CA ALA A 62 25.80 0.58 -7.36
C ALA A 62 25.64 -0.47 -8.47
N GLU A 63 25.76 -1.77 -8.18
CA GLU A 63 25.77 -2.81 -9.22
C GLU A 63 24.37 -3.19 -9.72
N TRP A 64 23.42 -3.45 -8.84
CA TRP A 64 22.06 -3.83 -9.27
C TRP A 64 21.28 -2.65 -9.85
N ARG A 65 21.56 -1.38 -9.43
CA ARG A 65 20.93 -0.19 -10.00
C ARG A 65 21.24 -0.01 -11.49
N ARG A 66 22.36 -0.56 -11.99
CA ARG A 66 22.67 -0.57 -13.43
C ARG A 66 21.69 -1.42 -14.25
N ARG A 67 20.93 -2.30 -13.60
CA ARG A 67 19.89 -3.14 -14.21
C ARG A 67 18.51 -2.49 -14.21
N LEU A 68 18.39 -1.29 -13.61
CA LEU A 68 17.12 -0.58 -13.52
C LEU A 68 17.08 0.59 -14.52
N HIS A 69 16.20 0.49 -15.50
CA HIS A 69 16.02 1.50 -16.54
C HIS A 69 14.69 2.22 -16.35
N LEU A 70 14.73 3.54 -16.09
CA LEU A 70 13.54 4.34 -15.82
C LEU A 70 13.13 5.15 -17.05
N ARG A 71 11.86 5.05 -17.45
CA ARG A 71 11.28 5.79 -18.59
C ARG A 71 10.00 6.51 -18.22
N ARG A 72 9.92 7.77 -18.61
CA ARG A 72 8.74 8.61 -18.42
C ARG A 72 7.92 8.67 -19.70
N VAL A 73 6.59 8.54 -19.59
CA VAL A 73 5.69 8.50 -20.74
C VAL A 73 5.19 9.86 -21.19
N LEU A 74 5.12 10.85 -20.28
CA LEU A 74 4.54 12.17 -20.56
C LEU A 74 5.53 13.28 -20.19
N ASP A 75 6.22 13.83 -21.19
CA ASP A 75 7.25 14.85 -20.97
C ASP A 75 6.87 16.25 -21.45
N SER A 76 5.92 16.42 -22.36
CA SER A 76 5.58 17.73 -22.92
C SER A 76 4.26 18.31 -22.40
N ALA A 77 4.16 19.65 -22.33
CA ALA A 77 2.93 20.35 -22.02
C ALA A 77 1.82 20.02 -23.02
N ALA A 78 2.17 19.82 -24.32
CA ALA A 78 1.25 19.45 -25.38
C ALA A 78 0.61 18.07 -25.13
N GLU A 79 1.33 17.10 -24.56
CA GLU A 79 0.79 15.78 -24.21
C GLU A 79 -0.13 15.84 -23.01
N ARG A 80 0.13 16.75 -22.05
CA ARG A 80 -0.78 17.00 -20.90
C ARG A 80 -2.15 17.53 -21.34
N TRP A 81 -2.20 18.35 -22.37
CA TRP A 81 -3.46 18.89 -22.92
C TRP A 81 -4.21 17.89 -23.80
N ARG A 82 -3.49 16.98 -24.48
CA ARG A 82 -4.09 15.92 -25.30
C ARG A 82 -4.59 14.72 -24.48
N ALA A 83 -4.03 14.48 -23.30
CA ALA A 83 -4.42 13.36 -22.44
C ALA A 83 -5.89 13.37 -21.97
N PRO A 84 -6.54 14.53 -21.67
CA PRO A 84 -7.97 14.58 -21.34
C PRO A 84 -8.88 14.42 -22.56
N LEU A 85 -8.38 14.70 -23.76
CA LEU A 85 -9.15 14.67 -25.02
C LEU A 85 -9.01 13.34 -25.78
N THR A 86 -8.03 12.52 -25.42
CA THR A 86 -7.81 11.21 -26.04
C THR A 86 -8.28 10.12 -25.10
N LEU A 87 -9.14 9.25 -25.58
CA LEU A 87 -9.61 7.94 -25.11
C LEU A 87 -9.23 7.54 -23.66
N PRO A 88 -10.10 6.79 -22.96
CA PRO A 88 -9.80 6.24 -21.64
C PRO A 88 -8.41 5.60 -21.60
N TYR A 89 -7.69 5.74 -20.51
CA TYR A 89 -6.32 5.23 -20.30
C TYR A 89 -6.12 3.81 -20.81
N HIS A 90 -7.16 2.98 -20.73
CA HIS A 90 -7.18 1.56 -21.12
C HIS A 90 -6.88 1.31 -22.61
N VAL A 91 -7.13 2.29 -23.47
CA VAL A 91 -6.96 2.21 -24.94
C VAL A 91 -6.16 3.38 -25.50
N ASN A 92 -5.43 4.11 -24.65
CA ASN A 92 -4.64 5.26 -25.09
C ASN A 92 -3.44 4.81 -25.95
N PRO A 93 -3.33 5.27 -27.23
CA PRO A 93 -2.29 4.83 -28.14
C PRO A 93 -0.88 5.25 -27.73
N ILE A 94 -0.72 6.28 -26.89
CA ILE A 94 0.58 6.71 -26.36
C ILE A 94 1.14 5.62 -25.46
N TRP A 95 0.31 5.13 -24.52
CA TRP A 95 0.70 4.05 -23.64
C TRP A 95 0.90 2.73 -24.41
N GLY A 96 0.04 2.41 -25.35
CA GLY A 96 0.19 1.23 -26.20
C GLY A 96 1.52 1.24 -26.97
N ARG A 97 1.94 2.40 -27.50
CA ARG A 97 3.26 2.55 -28.16
C ARG A 97 4.41 2.41 -27.17
N ALA A 98 4.34 3.05 -26.02
CA ALA A 98 5.39 2.99 -25.01
C ALA A 98 5.57 1.56 -24.47
N ILE A 99 4.48 0.83 -24.20
CA ILE A 99 4.50 -0.58 -23.77
C ILE A 99 5.05 -1.48 -24.91
N ARG A 100 4.65 -1.25 -26.16
CA ARG A 100 5.23 -1.96 -27.31
C ARG A 100 6.74 -1.75 -27.40
N ASP A 101 7.21 -0.53 -27.17
CA ASP A 101 8.63 -0.21 -27.21
C ASP A 101 9.45 -0.96 -26.14
N LEU A 102 8.89 -1.22 -24.95
CA LEU A 102 9.50 -2.14 -23.96
C LEU A 102 9.75 -3.53 -24.53
N VAL A 103 8.81 -4.06 -25.29
CA VAL A 103 8.94 -5.41 -25.89
C VAL A 103 9.84 -5.37 -27.12
N VAL A 104 9.62 -4.44 -28.06
CA VAL A 104 10.29 -4.47 -29.36
C VAL A 104 11.69 -3.86 -29.33
N LYS A 105 11.87 -2.75 -28.63
CA LYS A 105 13.17 -2.05 -28.58
C LYS A 105 14.04 -2.50 -27.42
N ASP A 106 13.42 -2.70 -26.24
CA ASP A 106 14.16 -3.07 -25.04
C ASP A 106 14.26 -4.58 -24.86
N GLY A 107 13.51 -5.37 -25.64
CA GLY A 107 13.55 -6.82 -25.61
C GLY A 107 12.98 -7.43 -24.33
N CYS A 108 12.00 -6.76 -23.69
CA CYS A 108 11.35 -7.32 -22.51
C CYS A 108 10.54 -8.57 -22.88
N GLY A 109 10.88 -9.70 -22.25
CA GLY A 109 10.21 -10.99 -22.45
C GLY A 109 9.04 -11.23 -21.48
N LEU A 110 8.80 -10.31 -20.53
CA LEU A 110 7.68 -10.36 -19.58
C LEU A 110 7.25 -8.95 -19.21
N LEU A 111 5.94 -8.75 -19.03
CA LEU A 111 5.38 -7.49 -18.55
C LEU A 111 4.73 -7.69 -17.17
N ILE A 112 5.06 -6.81 -16.20
CA ILE A 112 4.33 -6.69 -14.93
C ILE A 112 3.58 -5.36 -14.96
N VAL A 113 2.27 -5.40 -14.76
CA VAL A 113 1.42 -4.21 -14.83
C VAL A 113 0.81 -3.93 -13.48
N ARG A 114 1.19 -2.80 -12.90
CA ARG A 114 0.66 -2.34 -11.63
C ARG A 114 -0.69 -1.67 -11.82
N ASP A 115 -1.69 -2.21 -11.15
CA ASP A 115 -3.08 -1.78 -11.15
C ASP A 115 -3.80 -1.86 -12.52
N MET A 116 -5.11 -1.67 -12.50
CA MET A 116 -6.00 -1.88 -13.64
C MET A 116 -5.77 -0.95 -14.86
N PRO A 117 -5.37 0.33 -14.71
CA PRO A 117 -5.50 1.30 -15.81
C PRO A 117 -4.83 0.93 -17.12
N LEU A 118 -3.68 0.24 -17.08
CA LEU A 118 -2.90 -0.08 -18.29
C LEU A 118 -2.97 -1.54 -18.72
N MET A 119 -3.72 -2.37 -17.99
CA MET A 119 -3.79 -3.82 -18.25
C MET A 119 -4.25 -4.17 -19.66
N LEU A 120 -5.31 -3.53 -20.16
CA LEU A 120 -5.81 -3.85 -21.51
C LEU A 120 -4.80 -3.48 -22.61
N ALA A 121 -4.09 -2.36 -22.45
CA ALA A 121 -3.04 -1.97 -23.38
C ALA A 121 -1.86 -2.95 -23.34
N ALA A 122 -1.45 -3.37 -22.15
CA ALA A 122 -0.34 -4.30 -21.95
C ALA A 122 -0.69 -5.71 -22.46
N THR A 123 -1.89 -6.21 -22.17
CA THR A 123 -2.33 -7.53 -22.67
C THR A 123 -2.51 -7.56 -24.18
N ALA A 124 -2.92 -6.44 -24.80
CA ALA A 124 -2.98 -6.34 -26.26
C ALA A 124 -1.56 -6.44 -26.89
N VAL A 125 -0.57 -5.78 -26.28
CA VAL A 125 0.84 -5.89 -26.69
C VAL A 125 1.37 -7.30 -26.41
N GLY A 126 1.17 -7.84 -25.20
CA GLY A 126 1.61 -9.17 -24.81
C GLY A 126 1.14 -10.25 -25.79
N ARG A 127 -0.16 -10.27 -26.12
CA ARG A 127 -0.73 -11.22 -27.10
C ARG A 127 -0.14 -11.07 -28.50
N ARG A 128 0.11 -9.83 -28.94
CA ARG A 128 0.67 -9.58 -30.28
C ARG A 128 2.11 -10.08 -30.43
N TYR A 129 2.88 -10.04 -29.36
CA TYR A 129 4.32 -10.36 -29.39
C TYR A 129 4.68 -11.65 -28.64
N GLY A 130 3.69 -12.39 -28.12
CA GLY A 130 3.90 -13.63 -27.37
C GLY A 130 4.56 -13.42 -26.00
N VAL A 131 4.38 -12.23 -25.39
CA VAL A 131 4.98 -11.87 -24.11
C VAL A 131 3.95 -12.00 -22.98
N PRO A 132 4.21 -12.81 -21.93
CA PRO A 132 3.30 -12.97 -20.81
C PRO A 132 3.12 -11.68 -20.00
N VAL A 133 1.92 -11.50 -19.47
CA VAL A 133 1.54 -10.32 -18.69
C VAL A 133 1.09 -10.72 -17.29
N ILE A 134 1.81 -10.26 -16.27
CA ILE A 134 1.45 -10.39 -14.86
C ILE A 134 0.67 -9.14 -14.43
N PHE A 135 -0.51 -9.34 -13.87
CA PHE A 135 -1.31 -8.28 -13.29
C PHE A 135 -1.02 -8.14 -11.79
N ASP A 136 -0.30 -7.10 -11.37
CA ASP A 136 -0.13 -6.76 -9.96
C ASP A 136 -1.35 -5.96 -9.46
N MET A 137 -2.34 -6.69 -8.94
CA MET A 137 -3.64 -6.17 -8.51
C MET A 137 -3.62 -5.83 -7.02
N ALA A 138 -3.13 -4.63 -6.67
CA ALA A 138 -3.06 -4.21 -5.27
C ALA A 138 -4.39 -3.76 -4.68
N GLU A 139 -5.34 -3.36 -5.52
CA GLU A 139 -6.60 -2.76 -5.07
C GLU A 139 -7.81 -3.29 -5.85
N ASN A 140 -8.98 -3.29 -5.19
CA ASN A 140 -10.27 -3.42 -5.85
C ASN A 140 -10.64 -2.06 -6.47
N TYR A 141 -10.19 -1.81 -7.69
CA TYR A 141 -10.27 -0.51 -8.34
C TYR A 141 -11.70 0.04 -8.49
N PRO A 142 -12.72 -0.73 -8.87
CA PRO A 142 -14.12 -0.27 -8.87
C PRO A 142 -14.62 0.16 -7.49
N ALA A 143 -14.23 -0.54 -6.42
CA ALA A 143 -14.61 -0.18 -5.06
C ALA A 143 -13.91 1.10 -4.60
N VAL A 144 -12.61 1.28 -4.91
CA VAL A 144 -11.86 2.51 -4.65
C VAL A 144 -12.51 3.71 -5.36
N ILE A 145 -12.90 3.58 -6.63
CA ILE A 145 -13.62 4.63 -7.37
C ILE A 145 -14.94 4.96 -6.68
N SER A 146 -15.68 3.94 -6.23
CA SER A 146 -16.94 4.11 -5.50
C SER A 146 -16.75 4.90 -4.19
N GLU A 147 -15.69 4.59 -3.44
CA GLU A 147 -15.37 5.31 -2.21
C GLU A 147 -14.97 6.76 -2.47
N TRP A 148 -14.12 7.02 -3.46
CA TRP A 148 -13.74 8.38 -3.81
C TRP A 148 -14.94 9.26 -4.19
N ARG A 149 -15.94 8.68 -4.88
CA ARG A 149 -17.15 9.40 -5.29
C ARG A 149 -18.02 9.86 -4.11
N LYS A 150 -18.02 9.15 -2.98
CA LYS A 150 -18.76 9.52 -1.78
C LYS A 150 -18.27 10.84 -1.18
N TRP A 151 -16.99 11.16 -1.38
CA TRP A 151 -16.32 12.31 -0.77
C TRP A 151 -16.07 13.47 -1.76
N GLU A 152 -16.47 13.32 -3.03
CA GLU A 152 -16.33 14.38 -4.04
C GLU A 152 -17.59 15.26 -4.10
N GLY A 153 -17.40 16.58 -4.10
CA GLY A 153 -18.49 17.54 -4.16
C GLY A 153 -19.31 17.44 -5.46
N ARG A 154 -20.57 17.84 -5.39
CA ARG A 154 -21.58 17.78 -6.50
C ARG A 154 -21.10 18.38 -7.84
N GLY A 155 -20.20 19.38 -7.84
CA GLY A 155 -19.70 20.02 -9.07
C GLY A 155 -18.86 19.11 -10.00
N ARG A 156 -18.35 17.98 -9.51
CA ARG A 156 -17.60 17.00 -10.32
C ARG A 156 -18.43 15.80 -10.79
N ALA A 157 -19.70 15.73 -10.43
CA ALA A 157 -20.57 14.59 -10.74
C ALA A 157 -20.64 14.29 -12.25
N PHE A 158 -20.69 15.33 -13.10
CA PHE A 158 -20.76 15.19 -14.56
C PHE A 158 -19.47 14.61 -15.15
N ILE A 159 -18.31 15.11 -14.74
CA ILE A 159 -17.02 14.57 -15.19
C ILE A 159 -16.84 13.14 -14.70
N ASN A 160 -17.24 12.84 -13.47
CA ASN A 160 -17.15 11.50 -12.88
C ASN A 160 -18.11 10.49 -13.54
N PHE A 161 -19.22 10.93 -14.12
CA PHE A 161 -20.13 10.07 -14.87
C PHE A 161 -19.43 9.45 -16.09
N PHE A 162 -18.61 10.21 -16.80
CA PHE A 162 -17.90 9.74 -17.99
C PHE A 162 -16.52 9.16 -17.68
N VAL A 163 -15.73 9.77 -16.79
CA VAL A 163 -14.33 9.42 -16.56
C VAL A 163 -14.17 8.35 -15.46
N ARG A 164 -15.06 8.32 -14.47
CA ARG A 164 -15.03 7.38 -13.34
C ARG A 164 -16.33 6.58 -13.25
N ASN A 165 -16.77 6.05 -14.38
CA ASN A 165 -17.95 5.21 -14.43
C ASN A 165 -17.66 3.84 -13.82
N ILE A 166 -18.36 3.49 -12.73
CA ILE A 166 -18.14 2.23 -11.99
C ILE A 166 -18.48 1.00 -12.85
N ALA A 167 -19.51 1.10 -13.72
CA ALA A 167 -19.86 -0.02 -14.60
C ALA A 167 -18.76 -0.29 -15.63
N ILE A 168 -18.20 0.78 -16.22
CA ILE A 168 -17.04 0.68 -17.11
C ILE A 168 -15.83 0.14 -16.36
N ALA A 169 -15.56 0.62 -15.13
CA ALA A 169 -14.46 0.12 -14.32
C ALA A 169 -14.60 -1.38 -14.02
N LYS A 170 -15.81 -1.86 -13.65
CA LYS A 170 -16.09 -3.29 -13.44
C LYS A 170 -15.89 -4.12 -14.70
N MET A 171 -16.31 -3.60 -15.86
CA MET A 171 -16.13 -4.27 -17.15
C MET A 171 -14.65 -4.37 -17.54
N VAL A 172 -13.90 -3.28 -17.40
CA VAL A 172 -12.46 -3.24 -17.68
C VAL A 172 -11.69 -4.15 -16.73
N GLU A 173 -12.00 -4.12 -15.43
CA GLU A 173 -11.38 -5.01 -14.45
C GLU A 173 -11.61 -6.48 -14.78
N ARG A 174 -12.86 -6.85 -15.11
CA ARG A 174 -13.18 -8.23 -15.51
C ARG A 174 -12.41 -8.66 -16.77
N ALA A 175 -12.30 -7.78 -17.75
CA ALA A 175 -11.52 -8.03 -18.95
C ALA A 175 -10.02 -8.16 -18.65
N ALA A 176 -9.48 -7.29 -17.79
CA ALA A 176 -8.08 -7.30 -17.35
C ALA A 176 -7.74 -8.61 -16.59
N ILE A 177 -8.58 -9.01 -15.63
CA ILE A 177 -8.44 -10.25 -14.86
C ILE A 177 -8.42 -11.49 -15.77
N ARG A 178 -9.30 -11.53 -16.79
CA ARG A 178 -9.38 -12.66 -17.72
C ARG A 178 -8.26 -12.67 -18.76
N ALA A 179 -7.68 -11.52 -19.04
CA ALA A 179 -6.65 -11.36 -20.04
C ALA A 179 -5.23 -11.57 -19.51
N ALA A 180 -5.03 -11.44 -18.20
CA ALA A 180 -3.74 -11.63 -17.53
C ALA A 180 -3.32 -13.10 -17.53
N ASP A 181 -2.03 -13.40 -17.74
CA ASP A 181 -1.47 -14.75 -17.63
C ASP A 181 -1.35 -15.16 -16.15
N ARG A 182 -0.89 -14.24 -15.31
CA ARG A 182 -0.82 -14.39 -13.85
C ARG A 182 -1.38 -13.16 -13.16
N ILE A 183 -1.88 -13.32 -11.93
CA ILE A 183 -2.41 -12.24 -11.11
C ILE A 183 -1.78 -12.29 -9.74
N LEU A 184 -1.21 -11.18 -9.29
CA LEU A 184 -0.75 -10.99 -7.92
C LEU A 184 -1.83 -10.23 -7.15
N VAL A 185 -2.24 -10.77 -6.01
CA VAL A 185 -3.13 -10.11 -5.05
C VAL A 185 -2.38 -9.84 -3.75
N VAL A 186 -2.79 -8.81 -3.01
CA VAL A 186 -2.07 -8.38 -1.81
C VAL A 186 -2.57 -9.02 -0.51
N VAL A 187 -3.67 -9.78 -0.57
CA VAL A 187 -4.21 -10.53 0.58
C VAL A 187 -4.98 -11.75 0.10
N PRO A 188 -5.02 -12.85 0.89
CA PRO A 188 -5.76 -14.05 0.53
C PRO A 188 -7.27 -13.80 0.30
N GLU A 189 -7.86 -12.86 1.04
CA GLU A 189 -9.28 -12.50 0.94
C GLU A 189 -9.68 -11.98 -0.46
N HIS A 190 -8.70 -11.57 -1.26
CA HIS A 190 -8.96 -11.12 -2.63
C HIS A 190 -9.08 -12.28 -3.63
N ILE A 191 -8.52 -13.46 -3.31
CA ILE A 191 -8.52 -14.63 -4.21
C ILE A 191 -9.95 -15.02 -4.60
N GLU A 192 -10.87 -15.14 -3.64
CA GLU A 192 -12.26 -15.55 -3.90
C GLU A 192 -12.94 -14.64 -4.93
N ARG A 193 -12.78 -13.32 -4.77
CA ARG A 193 -13.36 -12.35 -5.70
C ARG A 193 -12.73 -12.44 -7.09
N VAL A 194 -11.41 -12.52 -7.16
CA VAL A 194 -10.67 -12.56 -8.43
C VAL A 194 -10.91 -13.86 -9.17
N SER A 195 -10.89 -15.01 -8.48
CA SER A 195 -11.16 -16.32 -9.07
C SER A 195 -12.58 -16.42 -9.66
N ARG A 196 -13.58 -15.85 -8.97
CA ARG A 196 -14.96 -15.77 -9.47
C ARG A 196 -15.05 -14.96 -10.77
N LEU A 197 -14.29 -13.86 -10.90
CA LEU A 197 -14.26 -13.04 -12.11
C LEU A 197 -13.45 -13.69 -13.24
N ARG A 198 -12.38 -14.42 -12.88
CA ARG A 198 -11.50 -15.13 -13.81
C ARG A 198 -12.14 -16.43 -14.33
N GLY A 199 -12.83 -17.14 -13.47
CA GLY A 199 -13.37 -18.48 -13.71
C GLY A 199 -12.47 -19.62 -13.21
N THR A 200 -11.29 -19.30 -12.67
CA THR A 200 -10.34 -20.24 -12.08
C THR A 200 -9.52 -19.58 -11.00
N VAL A 201 -8.99 -20.36 -10.05
CA VAL A 201 -8.00 -19.91 -9.07
C VAL A 201 -6.57 -20.02 -9.59
N GLU A 202 -6.35 -20.78 -10.64
CA GLU A 202 -5.03 -21.01 -11.22
C GLU A 202 -4.39 -19.70 -11.70
N GLY A 203 -3.11 -19.52 -11.39
CA GLY A 203 -2.34 -18.32 -11.73
C GLY A 203 -2.72 -17.07 -10.92
N ILE A 204 -3.40 -17.24 -9.77
CA ILE A 204 -3.62 -16.17 -8.79
C ILE A 204 -2.73 -16.44 -7.58
N GLU A 205 -1.78 -15.54 -7.33
CA GLU A 205 -0.77 -15.66 -6.28
C GLU A 205 -0.87 -14.52 -5.28
N VAL A 206 -0.60 -14.81 -4.01
CA VAL A 206 -0.56 -13.78 -2.96
C VAL A 206 0.86 -13.28 -2.81
N VAL A 207 1.09 -12.02 -3.15
CA VAL A 207 2.32 -11.28 -2.87
C VAL A 207 1.93 -10.04 -2.08
N GLU A 208 2.05 -10.13 -0.76
CA GLU A 208 1.62 -9.07 0.16
C GLU A 208 2.53 -7.83 0.07
N ASN A 209 2.07 -6.70 0.54
CA ASN A 209 2.90 -5.48 0.58
C ASN A 209 3.61 -5.33 1.93
N THR A 210 4.23 -6.39 2.39
CA THR A 210 4.94 -6.47 3.66
C THR A 210 6.19 -5.58 3.71
N PRO A 211 6.67 -5.17 4.89
CA PRO A 211 7.85 -4.31 5.03
C PRO A 211 9.16 -5.04 4.72
N VAL A 212 10.18 -4.27 4.41
CA VAL A 212 11.58 -4.73 4.44
C VAL A 212 12.02 -4.72 5.89
N LEU A 213 12.11 -5.91 6.50
CA LEU A 213 12.27 -6.04 7.96
C LEU A 213 13.62 -5.48 8.43
N GLU A 214 14.67 -5.69 7.66
CA GLU A 214 16.02 -5.20 7.95
C GLU A 214 16.07 -3.66 8.07
N GLU A 215 15.24 -2.97 7.28
CA GLU A 215 15.12 -1.50 7.34
C GLU A 215 14.45 -1.05 8.64
N LEU A 216 13.37 -1.73 9.01
CA LEU A 216 12.65 -1.42 10.25
C LEU A 216 13.48 -1.77 11.50
N ASP A 217 14.26 -2.86 11.46
CA ASP A 217 15.15 -3.24 12.56
C ASP A 217 16.26 -2.23 12.78
N ALA A 218 16.83 -1.72 11.71
CA ALA A 218 17.86 -0.69 11.82
C ALA A 218 17.29 0.63 12.40
N LEU A 219 16.06 1.01 12.01
CA LEU A 219 15.37 2.15 12.60
C LEU A 219 15.03 1.91 14.07
N TYR A 220 14.54 0.73 14.42
CA TYR A 220 14.25 0.36 15.81
C TYR A 220 15.49 0.46 16.68
N ALA A 221 16.63 -0.09 16.25
CA ALA A 221 17.91 -0.01 16.95
C ALA A 221 18.40 1.45 17.09
N LEU A 222 18.20 2.29 16.07
CA LEU A 222 18.52 3.70 16.14
C LEU A 222 17.74 4.41 17.25
N TYR A 223 16.41 4.22 17.29
CA TYR A 223 15.55 4.90 18.28
C TYR A 223 15.77 4.42 19.69
N GLN A 224 16.20 3.16 19.91
CA GLN A 224 16.55 2.66 21.25
C GLN A 224 17.66 3.50 21.92
N ASN A 225 18.53 4.10 21.12
CA ASN A 225 19.65 4.89 21.59
C ASN A 225 19.37 6.41 21.67
N LEU A 226 18.14 6.84 21.36
CA LEU A 226 17.74 8.26 21.42
C LEU A 226 16.90 8.52 22.69
N PRO A 227 17.45 9.23 23.71
CA PRO A 227 16.76 9.45 25.00
C PRO A 227 15.40 10.12 24.85
N ASP A 228 15.29 11.13 23.97
CA ASP A 228 14.08 11.92 23.76
C ASP A 228 12.92 11.15 23.11
N TRP A 229 13.20 9.96 22.58
CA TRP A 229 12.22 9.12 21.88
C TRP A 229 11.79 7.88 22.67
N GLN A 230 12.16 7.77 23.94
CA GLN A 230 11.73 6.64 24.75
C GLN A 230 10.22 6.70 25.07
N PRO A 231 9.52 5.56 25.05
CA PRO A 231 8.12 5.50 25.46
C PRO A 231 7.94 6.04 26.90
N CYS A 232 6.95 6.88 27.10
CA CYS A 232 6.62 7.45 28.42
C CYS A 232 5.19 7.08 28.80
N GLU A 233 5.02 6.45 29.94
CA GLU A 233 3.73 5.98 30.44
C GLU A 233 3.54 6.39 31.92
N PRO A 234 2.37 6.84 32.36
CA PRO A 234 1.17 7.17 31.58
C PRO A 234 1.32 8.50 30.82
N PRO A 235 0.48 8.80 29.82
CA PRO A 235 -0.66 8.03 29.31
C PRO A 235 -0.23 6.94 28.32
N VAL A 236 -1.15 5.99 28.02
CA VAL A 236 -0.97 5.06 26.90
C VAL A 236 -1.12 5.82 25.60
N GLU A 237 -0.06 5.87 24.81
CA GLU A 237 -0.01 6.56 23.51
C GLU A 237 -0.45 5.62 22.40
N VAL A 238 -1.52 5.99 21.66
CA VAL A 238 -2.02 5.27 20.50
C VAL A 238 -1.66 6.06 19.24
N VAL A 239 -0.94 5.46 18.30
CA VAL A 239 -0.49 6.14 17.07
C VAL A 239 -1.23 5.68 15.84
N TYR A 240 -1.62 6.64 15.01
CA TYR A 240 -2.02 6.45 13.63
C TYR A 240 -1.01 7.12 12.70
N GLY A 241 -0.53 6.39 11.69
CA GLY A 241 0.36 6.93 10.66
C GLY A 241 -0.20 6.81 9.25
N GLY A 242 -0.17 7.89 8.45
CA GLY A 242 -0.50 7.87 7.03
C GLY A 242 -1.54 8.89 6.57
N ASN A 243 -2.28 8.53 5.50
CA ASN A 243 -3.29 9.42 4.91
C ASN A 243 -4.47 9.63 5.86
N VAL A 244 -4.69 10.89 6.26
CA VAL A 244 -5.75 11.29 7.20
C VAL A 244 -7.05 11.48 6.45
N HIS A 245 -8.03 10.58 6.71
CA HIS A 245 -9.33 10.60 6.05
C HIS A 245 -10.42 9.94 6.91
N PHE A 246 -11.69 10.29 6.71
CA PHE A 246 -12.82 9.66 7.40
C PHE A 246 -12.83 8.14 7.22
N TYR A 247 -12.74 7.65 5.99
CA TYR A 247 -12.73 6.20 5.72
C TYR A 247 -11.55 5.44 6.36
N ARG A 248 -10.60 6.13 6.95
CA ARG A 248 -9.51 5.56 7.78
C ARG A 248 -9.86 5.51 9.27
N GLY A 249 -11.14 5.79 9.63
CA GLY A 249 -11.65 5.71 10.99
C GLY A 249 -11.22 6.86 11.89
N MET A 250 -10.86 8.01 11.31
CA MET A 250 -10.50 9.17 12.09
C MET A 250 -11.70 9.78 12.84
N ASP A 251 -12.87 9.72 12.26
CA ASP A 251 -14.14 10.10 12.90
C ASP A 251 -14.48 9.18 14.09
N THR A 252 -14.32 7.87 13.91
CA THR A 252 -14.50 6.87 14.98
C THR A 252 -13.53 7.10 16.13
N LEU A 253 -12.25 7.40 15.82
CA LEU A 253 -11.23 7.75 16.80
C LEU A 253 -11.63 9.00 17.60
N LEU A 254 -12.07 10.06 16.93
CA LEU A 254 -12.48 11.30 17.60
C LEU A 254 -13.70 11.10 18.50
N GLN A 255 -14.69 10.33 18.05
CA GLN A 255 -15.86 9.96 18.87
C GLN A 255 -15.43 9.13 20.07
N ALA A 256 -14.55 8.15 19.93
CA ALA A 256 -14.02 7.36 21.04
C ALA A 256 -13.27 8.22 22.06
N ALA A 257 -12.46 9.17 21.60
CA ALA A 257 -11.79 10.14 22.49
C ALA A 257 -12.79 10.99 23.27
N ALA A 258 -13.90 11.42 22.65
CA ALA A 258 -14.95 12.16 23.33
C ALA A 258 -15.68 11.32 24.38
N ILE A 259 -15.96 10.04 24.09
CA ILE A 259 -16.56 9.10 25.05
C ILE A 259 -15.64 8.89 26.25
N LEU A 260 -14.34 8.64 26.00
CA LEU A 260 -13.34 8.50 27.07
C LEU A 260 -13.32 9.73 27.98
N LYS A 261 -13.28 10.92 27.40
CA LYS A 261 -13.30 12.19 28.15
C LYS A 261 -14.59 12.36 28.96
N ALA A 262 -15.75 12.05 28.39
CA ALA A 262 -17.04 12.12 29.09
C ALA A 262 -17.10 11.11 30.26
N ARG A 263 -16.40 9.98 30.18
CA ARG A 263 -16.29 8.99 31.27
C ARG A 263 -15.21 9.32 32.31
N GLY A 264 -14.46 10.40 32.13
CA GLY A 264 -13.33 10.75 32.98
C GLY A 264 -12.11 9.84 32.83
N GLU A 265 -11.99 9.18 31.66
CA GLU A 265 -10.91 8.24 31.34
C GLU A 265 -9.74 8.97 30.67
N ASP A 266 -8.80 9.50 31.44
CA ASP A 266 -7.72 10.40 31.01
C ASP A 266 -6.40 9.69 30.63
N GLY A 267 -6.30 8.38 30.87
CA GLY A 267 -5.06 7.60 30.64
C GLY A 267 -4.75 7.20 29.21
N ILE A 268 -5.48 7.70 28.20
CA ILE A 268 -5.27 7.39 26.78
C ILE A 268 -5.02 8.68 26.00
N ARG A 269 -4.01 8.67 25.12
CA ARG A 269 -3.70 9.76 24.21
C ARG A 269 -3.59 9.22 22.78
N TRP A 270 -4.05 10.01 21.81
CA TRP A 270 -4.01 9.66 20.40
C TRP A 270 -3.08 10.60 19.66
N THR A 271 -2.15 10.06 18.89
CA THR A 271 -1.26 10.82 18.01
C THR A 271 -1.51 10.42 16.56
N VAL A 272 -1.97 11.39 15.77
CA VAL A 272 -2.27 11.22 14.33
C VAL A 272 -1.16 11.89 13.53
N VAL A 273 -0.36 11.08 12.83
CA VAL A 273 0.79 11.52 12.03
C VAL A 273 0.45 11.34 10.55
N GLY A 274 0.41 12.43 9.81
CA GLY A 274 0.11 12.43 8.38
C GLY A 274 -0.78 13.59 7.94
N THR A 275 -1.10 13.63 6.67
CA THR A 275 -1.96 14.64 6.07
C THR A 275 -3.06 14.00 5.23
N GLY A 276 -4.07 14.80 4.87
CA GLY A 276 -5.15 14.34 4.02
C GLY A 276 -6.07 15.49 3.61
N LYS A 277 -6.86 15.26 2.57
CA LYS A 277 -7.77 16.29 2.02
C LYS A 277 -8.82 16.79 3.01
N VAL A 278 -9.15 15.97 4.00
CA VAL A 278 -10.18 16.26 5.01
C VAL A 278 -9.59 16.62 6.39
N ALA A 279 -8.28 16.83 6.47
CA ALA A 279 -7.61 17.12 7.75
C ALA A 279 -8.21 18.32 8.47
N THR A 280 -8.51 19.42 7.76
CA THR A 280 -9.17 20.60 8.35
C THR A 280 -10.55 20.28 8.91
N GLN A 281 -11.33 19.43 8.26
CA GLN A 281 -12.66 19.04 8.74
C GLN A 281 -12.55 18.16 10.01
N LEU A 282 -11.56 17.29 10.07
CA LEU A 282 -11.30 16.45 11.24
C LEU A 282 -10.77 17.27 12.43
N LEU A 283 -9.95 18.29 12.18
CA LEU A 283 -9.53 19.25 13.21
C LEU A 283 -10.74 20.00 13.78
N ALA A 284 -11.61 20.55 12.93
CA ALA A 284 -12.83 21.21 13.37
C ALA A 284 -13.76 20.26 14.16
N MET A 285 -13.84 18.98 13.75
CA MET A 285 -14.57 17.95 14.50
C MET A 285 -13.94 17.71 15.89
N ALA A 286 -12.63 17.64 15.99
CA ALA A 286 -11.91 17.48 17.27
C ALA A 286 -12.14 18.67 18.21
N GLU A 287 -12.13 19.89 17.67
CA GLU A 287 -12.49 21.12 18.41
C GLU A 287 -13.93 21.08 18.91
N GLY A 288 -14.88 20.74 18.03
CA GLY A 288 -16.31 20.64 18.35
C GLY A 288 -16.62 19.58 19.41
N LEU A 289 -15.85 18.48 19.44
CA LEU A 289 -15.95 17.43 20.45
C LEU A 289 -15.15 17.76 21.73
N GLY A 290 -14.34 18.81 21.73
CA GLY A 290 -13.52 19.22 22.85
C GLY A 290 -12.40 18.25 23.21
N VAL A 291 -11.83 17.53 22.23
CA VAL A 291 -10.82 16.47 22.44
C VAL A 291 -9.40 16.83 21.99
N THR A 292 -9.13 18.08 21.72
CA THR A 292 -7.83 18.56 21.23
C THR A 292 -6.69 18.43 22.26
N ASP A 293 -7.01 18.23 23.50
CA ASP A 293 -6.09 17.93 24.60
C ASP A 293 -5.64 16.46 24.62
N THR A 294 -6.48 15.55 24.11
CA THR A 294 -6.22 14.10 24.10
C THR A 294 -5.87 13.56 22.70
N VAL A 295 -6.29 14.25 21.63
CA VAL A 295 -5.99 13.88 20.25
C VAL A 295 -5.09 14.93 19.59
N ARG A 296 -3.88 14.52 19.20
CA ARG A 296 -2.87 15.39 18.58
C ARG A 296 -2.72 15.09 17.09
N PHE A 297 -2.96 16.07 16.25
CA PHE A 297 -2.68 16.01 14.80
C PHE A 297 -1.31 16.63 14.54
N MET A 298 -0.33 15.79 14.18
CA MET A 298 1.07 16.20 13.99
C MET A 298 1.36 16.69 12.56
N GLY A 299 0.39 16.57 11.64
CA GLY A 299 0.64 16.82 10.23
C GLY A 299 1.60 15.81 9.61
N TRP A 300 2.15 16.15 8.45
CA TRP A 300 3.18 15.33 7.84
C TRP A 300 4.50 15.44 8.63
N GLN A 301 5.08 14.29 8.91
CA GLN A 301 6.38 14.21 9.59
C GLN A 301 7.36 13.42 8.72
N PRO A 302 8.62 13.85 8.63
CA PRO A 302 9.63 13.17 7.83
C PRO A 302 9.98 11.79 8.40
N ASP A 303 9.82 11.60 9.70
CA ASP A 303 10.13 10.38 10.42
C ASP A 303 8.92 9.87 11.19
N LEU A 304 8.02 9.16 10.49
CA LEU A 304 6.85 8.52 11.09
C LEU A 304 7.25 7.41 12.06
N MET A 305 8.34 6.68 11.76
CA MET A 305 8.72 5.51 12.55
C MET A 305 9.19 5.87 13.95
N ALA A 306 9.73 7.06 14.15
CA ALA A 306 10.04 7.57 15.49
C ALA A 306 8.78 7.72 16.37
N PHE A 307 7.66 8.17 15.78
CA PHE A 307 6.37 8.22 16.48
C PHE A 307 5.83 6.82 16.78
N VAL A 308 5.98 5.88 15.84
CA VAL A 308 5.61 4.47 16.05
C VAL A 308 6.44 3.85 17.18
N TYR A 309 7.76 4.12 17.21
CA TYR A 309 8.64 3.62 18.25
C TYR A 309 8.20 4.12 19.65
N ARG A 310 7.90 5.41 19.77
CA ARG A 310 7.48 6.04 21.00
C ARG A 310 6.10 5.60 21.50
N ALA A 311 5.22 5.24 20.59
CA ALA A 311 3.85 4.83 20.92
C ALA A 311 3.80 3.47 21.65
N HIS A 312 2.65 3.19 22.26
CA HIS A 312 2.36 1.94 22.94
C HIS A 312 1.47 1.02 22.10
N VAL A 313 0.62 1.59 21.22
CA VAL A 313 -0.37 0.88 20.42
C VAL A 313 -0.41 1.49 19.03
N GLY A 314 -0.46 0.65 17.99
CA GLY A 314 -0.71 1.07 16.62
C GLY A 314 -2.20 0.99 16.27
N TYR A 315 -2.76 2.01 15.61
CA TYR A 315 -4.17 2.09 15.26
C TYR A 315 -4.41 2.08 13.75
N ASP A 316 -5.38 1.28 13.28
CA ASP A 316 -6.02 1.45 11.98
C ASP A 316 -7.53 1.16 12.07
N GLY A 317 -8.33 2.21 12.03
CA GLY A 317 -9.79 2.16 12.12
C GLY A 317 -10.50 2.18 10.78
N SER A 318 -9.87 1.74 9.70
CA SER A 318 -10.46 1.78 8.35
C SER A 318 -11.90 1.29 8.34
N HIS A 319 -12.79 2.05 7.68
CA HIS A 319 -14.20 1.67 7.55
C HIS A 319 -14.33 0.40 6.72
N ALA A 320 -15.15 -0.55 7.18
CA ALA A 320 -15.42 -1.79 6.46
C ALA A 320 -16.12 -1.49 5.13
N SER A 321 -15.56 -1.98 4.03
CA SER A 321 -16.07 -1.78 2.68
C SER A 321 -15.58 -2.89 1.74
N GLU A 322 -16.14 -2.96 0.52
CA GLU A 322 -15.65 -3.90 -0.50
C GLU A 322 -14.15 -3.73 -0.82
N HIS A 323 -13.63 -2.51 -0.66
CA HIS A 323 -12.21 -2.22 -0.84
C HIS A 323 -11.38 -2.72 0.36
N THR A 324 -11.73 -2.30 1.57
CA THR A 324 -10.95 -2.60 2.77
C THR A 324 -11.02 -4.07 3.20
N HIS A 325 -12.04 -4.80 2.73
CA HIS A 325 -12.14 -6.26 2.92
C HIS A 325 -11.19 -7.08 2.05
N VAL A 326 -10.48 -6.46 1.10
CA VAL A 326 -9.55 -7.14 0.19
C VAL A 326 -8.20 -6.43 0.06
N THR A 327 -7.88 -5.55 1.02
CA THR A 327 -6.59 -4.84 1.10
C THR A 327 -6.08 -4.80 2.53
N MET A 328 -4.76 -4.71 2.70
CA MET A 328 -4.10 -4.60 4.00
C MET A 328 -3.33 -3.28 4.10
N PRO A 329 -3.60 -2.45 5.11
CA PRO A 329 -2.79 -1.26 5.36
C PRO A 329 -1.37 -1.64 5.81
N ASN A 330 -0.34 -1.18 5.09
CA ASN A 330 1.07 -1.51 5.37
C ASN A 330 1.48 -1.19 6.81
N LYS A 331 0.98 -0.08 7.35
CA LYS A 331 1.29 0.38 8.72
C LYS A 331 1.01 -0.66 9.81
N VAL A 332 0.06 -1.57 9.60
CA VAL A 332 -0.25 -2.65 10.54
C VAL A 332 0.97 -3.55 10.72
N TYR A 333 1.64 -3.90 9.61
CA TYR A 333 2.89 -4.65 9.66
C TYR A 333 4.04 -3.85 10.28
N ASP A 334 4.11 -2.53 10.02
CA ASP A 334 5.12 -1.66 10.61
C ASP A 334 4.95 -1.59 12.14
N TYR A 335 3.73 -1.49 12.64
CA TYR A 335 3.44 -1.53 14.08
C TYR A 335 3.87 -2.85 14.71
N MET A 336 3.54 -3.97 14.06
CA MET A 336 3.93 -5.31 14.53
C MET A 336 5.46 -5.47 14.53
N ALA A 337 6.17 -4.98 13.52
CA ALA A 337 7.63 -5.00 13.47
C ALA A 337 8.24 -4.21 14.65
N PHE A 338 7.61 -3.12 15.04
CA PHE A 338 8.00 -2.31 16.21
C PHE A 338 7.45 -2.84 17.54
N ARG A 339 7.00 -4.09 17.58
CA ARG A 339 6.48 -4.75 18.81
C ARG A 339 5.28 -4.02 19.43
N LYS A 340 4.48 -3.32 18.61
CA LYS A 340 3.29 -2.63 19.07
C LYS A 340 2.07 -3.54 18.86
N PRO A 341 1.24 -3.76 19.87
CA PRO A 341 -0.07 -4.36 19.66
C PRO A 341 -0.87 -3.48 18.71
N VAL A 342 -1.67 -4.09 17.84
CA VAL A 342 -2.47 -3.35 16.88
C VAL A 342 -3.93 -3.31 17.29
N LEU A 343 -4.53 -2.12 17.23
CA LEU A 343 -5.94 -1.88 17.48
C LEU A 343 -6.61 -1.56 16.16
N VAL A 344 -7.37 -2.52 15.60
CA VAL A 344 -7.84 -2.46 14.23
C VAL A 344 -9.35 -2.67 14.13
N SER A 345 -9.96 -2.10 13.08
CA SER A 345 -11.35 -2.41 12.75
C SER A 345 -11.49 -3.83 12.17
N ASP A 346 -12.72 -4.35 12.15
CA ASP A 346 -13.07 -5.70 11.69
C ASP A 346 -13.03 -5.90 10.15
N CYS A 347 -12.24 -5.10 9.43
CA CYS A 347 -11.91 -5.37 8.04
C CYS A 347 -11.23 -6.75 7.94
N ARG A 348 -11.72 -7.59 7.02
CA ARG A 348 -11.39 -9.03 6.96
C ARG A 348 -9.89 -9.36 7.05
N PRO A 349 -8.96 -8.71 6.28
CA PRO A 349 -7.54 -9.02 6.37
C PRO A 349 -6.92 -8.65 7.72
N MET A 350 -7.29 -7.49 8.28
CA MET A 350 -6.79 -7.05 9.58
C MET A 350 -7.32 -7.95 10.71
N LYS A 351 -8.63 -8.25 10.69
CA LYS A 351 -9.27 -9.16 11.65
C LYS A 351 -8.57 -10.53 11.62
N ARG A 352 -8.43 -11.15 10.44
CA ARG A 352 -7.73 -12.44 10.31
C ARG A 352 -6.32 -12.38 10.89
N LEU A 353 -5.54 -11.35 10.54
CA LEU A 353 -4.17 -11.20 11.01
C LEU A 353 -4.11 -11.15 12.55
N VAL A 354 -4.92 -10.28 13.15
CA VAL A 354 -4.95 -10.07 14.60
C VAL A 354 -5.43 -11.31 15.34
N GLU A 355 -6.51 -11.95 14.90
CA GLU A 355 -7.06 -13.14 15.55
C GLU A 355 -6.12 -14.35 15.40
N THR A 356 -5.51 -14.55 14.22
CA THR A 356 -4.58 -15.66 13.98
C THR A 356 -3.33 -15.57 14.86
N HIS A 357 -2.78 -14.37 15.00
CA HIS A 357 -1.51 -14.17 15.68
C HIS A 357 -1.63 -13.63 17.11
N ARG A 358 -2.85 -13.29 17.56
CA ARG A 358 -3.10 -12.68 18.89
C ARG A 358 -2.21 -11.45 19.13
N CYS A 359 -2.05 -10.63 18.10
CA CYS A 359 -1.12 -9.50 18.09
C CYS A 359 -1.79 -8.15 18.37
N GLY A 360 -3.04 -8.15 18.82
CA GLY A 360 -3.81 -6.94 19.07
C GLY A 360 -5.28 -7.21 19.35
N LEU A 361 -6.09 -6.17 19.22
CA LEU A 361 -7.55 -6.23 19.41
C LEU A 361 -8.30 -5.74 18.18
N VAL A 362 -9.46 -6.34 17.94
CA VAL A 362 -10.37 -5.99 16.85
C VAL A 362 -11.61 -5.32 17.42
N PHE A 363 -12.01 -4.19 16.86
CA PHE A 363 -13.27 -3.52 17.17
C PHE A 363 -14.17 -3.46 15.92
N ARG A 364 -15.47 -3.33 16.14
CA ARG A 364 -16.44 -3.18 15.04
C ARG A 364 -16.24 -1.86 14.31
N SER A 365 -16.10 -1.92 13.01
CA SER A 365 -15.90 -0.74 12.18
C SER A 365 -16.98 0.32 12.43
N GLN A 366 -16.55 1.57 12.61
CA GLN A 366 -17.41 2.73 12.89
C GLN A 366 -18.16 2.68 14.23
N ASP A 367 -17.76 1.80 15.15
CA ASP A 367 -18.32 1.69 16.49
C ASP A 367 -17.33 2.27 17.52
N ALA A 368 -17.58 3.51 17.93
CA ALA A 368 -16.72 4.23 18.88
C ALA A 368 -16.79 3.65 20.29
N GLU A 369 -17.93 3.08 20.69
CA GLU A 369 -18.09 2.45 22.00
C GLU A 369 -17.25 1.16 22.09
N ASP A 370 -17.31 0.31 21.08
CA ASP A 370 -16.50 -0.89 21.01
C ASP A 370 -14.99 -0.54 20.95
N LEU A 371 -14.64 0.53 20.20
CA LEU A 371 -13.26 1.04 20.20
C LEU A 371 -12.79 1.45 21.60
N VAL A 372 -13.65 2.14 22.37
CA VAL A 372 -13.37 2.52 23.77
C VAL A 372 -13.15 1.28 24.64
N GLU A 373 -14.03 0.27 24.55
CA GLU A 373 -13.88 -0.97 25.30
C GLU A 373 -12.55 -1.68 25.01
N LYS A 374 -12.13 -1.71 23.73
CA LYS A 374 -10.87 -2.35 23.32
C LYS A 374 -9.64 -1.54 23.75
N VAL A 375 -9.66 -0.22 23.59
CA VAL A 375 -8.48 0.59 23.97
C VAL A 375 -8.26 0.60 25.48
N LEU A 376 -9.32 0.53 26.29
CA LEU A 376 -9.21 0.43 27.74
C LEU A 376 -8.54 -0.87 28.22
N GLN A 377 -8.77 -2.00 27.51
CA GLN A 377 -8.06 -3.26 27.78
C GLN A 377 -6.55 -3.10 27.55
N LEU A 378 -6.14 -2.26 26.59
CA LEU A 378 -4.73 -2.00 26.29
C LEU A 378 -4.04 -1.07 27.31
N ARG A 379 -4.69 -0.70 28.43
CA ARG A 379 -4.00 -0.14 29.59
C ARG A 379 -3.15 -1.19 30.32
N ASP A 380 -3.51 -2.46 30.20
CA ASP A 380 -2.70 -3.55 30.76
C ASP A 380 -1.37 -3.66 30.00
N ARG A 381 -0.28 -3.35 30.71
CA ARG A 381 1.09 -3.39 30.16
C ARG A 381 1.53 -4.80 29.78
N ALA A 382 1.14 -5.80 30.57
CA ALA A 382 1.49 -7.19 30.29
C ALA A 382 0.80 -7.68 29.02
N LEU A 383 -0.49 -7.37 28.85
CA LEU A 383 -1.25 -7.67 27.65
C LEU A 383 -0.62 -7.02 26.40
N ARG A 384 -0.26 -5.73 26.48
CA ARG A 384 0.43 -5.05 25.37
C ARG A 384 1.76 -5.69 25.02
N ALA A 385 2.54 -6.08 26.04
CA ALA A 385 3.84 -6.72 25.81
C ALA A 385 3.69 -8.10 25.13
N GLU A 386 2.73 -8.91 25.57
CA GLU A 386 2.41 -10.19 24.95
C GLU A 386 1.98 -10.03 23.49
N MET A 387 0.98 -9.18 23.24
CA MET A 387 0.48 -8.94 21.88
C MET A 387 1.55 -8.36 20.96
N GLY A 388 2.38 -7.43 21.46
CA GLY A 388 3.48 -6.86 20.69
C GLY A 388 4.55 -7.90 20.34
N ALA A 389 4.88 -8.82 21.27
CA ALA A 389 5.81 -9.93 20.99
C ALA A 389 5.23 -10.90 19.94
N ASN A 390 3.94 -11.22 20.04
CA ASN A 390 3.25 -12.06 19.07
C ASN A 390 3.25 -11.42 17.65
N GLY A 391 2.98 -10.11 17.59
CA GLY A 391 3.03 -9.36 16.33
C GLY A 391 4.42 -9.40 15.70
N ARG A 392 5.45 -9.14 16.50
CA ARG A 392 6.85 -9.20 16.05
C ARG A 392 7.22 -10.58 15.51
N LYS A 393 6.87 -11.64 16.22
CA LYS A 393 7.09 -13.02 15.78
C LYS A 393 6.42 -13.30 14.43
N ALA A 394 5.18 -12.87 14.26
CA ALA A 394 4.46 -13.05 12.99
C ALA A 394 5.14 -12.35 11.81
N VAL A 395 5.71 -11.15 12.05
CA VAL A 395 6.47 -10.43 11.01
C VAL A 395 7.78 -11.18 10.69
N GLU A 396 8.53 -11.62 11.70
CA GLU A 396 9.78 -12.36 11.51
C GLU A 396 9.58 -13.68 10.76
N GLU A 397 8.50 -14.40 11.03
CA GLU A 397 8.23 -15.70 10.43
C GLU A 397 7.57 -15.61 9.05
N ARG A 398 6.73 -14.59 8.80
CA ARG A 398 5.88 -14.58 7.61
C ARG A 398 5.68 -13.23 6.93
N TYR A 399 5.42 -12.14 7.68
CA TYR A 399 4.96 -10.88 7.11
C TYR A 399 6.09 -9.89 6.88
N HIS A 400 7.11 -10.31 6.13
CA HIS A 400 8.22 -9.45 5.71
C HIS A 400 8.56 -9.68 4.23
N TRP A 401 9.15 -8.67 3.62
CA TRP A 401 9.41 -8.66 2.17
C TRP A 401 10.35 -9.77 1.70
N GLY A 402 11.21 -10.31 2.56
CA GLY A 402 12.05 -11.46 2.24
C GLY A 402 11.23 -12.70 1.83
N VAL A 403 10.03 -12.90 2.39
CA VAL A 403 9.09 -13.98 2.00
C VAL A 403 8.36 -13.65 0.72
N ASP A 404 7.74 -12.45 0.64
CA ASP A 404 6.93 -12.06 -0.51
C ASP A 404 7.79 -11.78 -1.75
N GLY A 405 9.01 -11.27 -1.56
CA GLY A 405 9.98 -11.08 -2.64
C GLY A 405 10.44 -12.40 -3.28
N LYS A 406 10.67 -13.46 -2.48
CA LYS A 406 10.95 -14.80 -3.02
C LYS A 406 9.78 -15.32 -3.85
N ARG A 407 8.56 -15.18 -3.35
CA ARG A 407 7.35 -15.60 -4.06
C ARG A 407 7.17 -14.82 -5.38
N LEU A 408 7.46 -13.52 -5.38
CA LEU A 408 7.47 -12.72 -6.60
C LEU A 408 8.45 -13.28 -7.64
N ILE A 409 9.68 -13.64 -7.24
CA ILE A 409 10.69 -14.22 -8.13
C ILE A 409 10.20 -15.54 -8.71
N GLU A 410 9.64 -16.43 -7.89
CA GLU A 410 9.08 -17.73 -8.31
C GLU A 410 7.96 -17.55 -9.36
N VAL A 411 7.05 -16.60 -9.14
CA VAL A 411 5.98 -16.30 -10.09
C VAL A 411 6.53 -15.79 -11.41
N VAL A 412 7.53 -14.92 -11.39
CA VAL A 412 8.16 -14.37 -12.59
C VAL A 412 8.90 -15.49 -13.36
N GLN A 413 9.67 -16.33 -12.68
CA GLN A 413 10.36 -17.45 -13.30
C GLN A 413 9.38 -18.46 -13.92
N SER A 414 8.30 -18.78 -13.22
CA SER A 414 7.24 -19.65 -13.73
C SER A 414 6.54 -19.06 -14.95
N ALA A 415 6.33 -17.74 -15.00
CA ALA A 415 5.72 -17.07 -16.15
C ALA A 415 6.63 -17.12 -17.40
N PHE A 416 7.94 -16.96 -17.24
CA PHE A 416 8.92 -17.14 -18.31
C PHE A 416 8.93 -18.58 -18.83
N ALA A 417 8.94 -19.59 -17.93
CA ALA A 417 8.96 -20.98 -18.32
C ALA A 417 7.75 -21.43 -19.13
N GLN A 418 6.57 -20.85 -18.85
CA GLN A 418 5.32 -21.16 -19.57
C GLN A 418 5.23 -20.51 -20.94
N SER A 419 5.94 -19.40 -21.18
CA SER A 419 5.94 -18.71 -22.47
C SER A 419 6.74 -19.42 -23.59
N GLY A 420 7.40 -20.53 -23.27
CA GLY A 420 8.18 -21.29 -24.25
C GLY A 420 9.43 -20.55 -24.77
N ASN A 421 9.82 -19.47 -24.17
CA ASN A 421 11.08 -18.80 -24.40
C ASN A 421 12.14 -19.46 -23.49
N PRO A 422 13.14 -20.15 -24.07
CA PRO A 422 14.21 -20.80 -23.30
C PRO A 422 15.09 -19.78 -22.57
#